data_cd895db043649354f65b30a1c92a7f14
#
_entry.id   cd895db043649354f65b30a1c92a7f14
#
_cell.length_a   1.000
_cell.length_b   1.000
_cell.length_c   1.000
_cell.angle_alpha   90.00
_cell.angle_beta   90.00
_cell.angle_gamma   90.00
#
_symmetry.space_group_name_H-M   'P 1'
#
loop_
_entity.id
_entity.type
_entity.pdbx_description
1 polymer ?
#
loop_
_entity_poly.entity_id
_entity_poly.type
_entity_poly.pdbx_seq_one_letter_code
_entity_poly.pdbx_strand_id
1 'polypeptide(L)'
;HFFRAYNYFYLLKFFGGVPVVTKVLDVTSPELYGKRNSRYEVVNLILSDLDEAIAGLPLEQNITSADKGKISKQAAQAFKARVLLYEATWRKYNGTSTDFEGSAGPASDQVNAFLEESVQLSETVMGDAAYSLWNYNNVAAMKNLSNRYLFNIEEEASNPAGAGRATNKEFIIASVYSQETRKGQVDLNQVIYTDMRPSRKLIDMFLCTDGLPVSMSDKFQGYKNPGDEFQNRDFRLTSYVGLSLIHI
;
A
#
# COMPACT_ATOMS: atom_id res chain seq x y z
N HIS A 1 -19.76 -0.31 1.61
CA HIS A 1 -19.13 -0.40 0.28
C HIS A 1 -17.62 -0.51 0.35
N PHE A 2 -16.86 0.46 0.89
CA PHE A 2 -15.39 0.42 0.91
C PHE A 2 -14.81 -0.90 1.45
N PHE A 3 -15.23 -1.36 2.62
CA PHE A 3 -14.71 -2.59 3.21
C PHE A 3 -15.14 -3.85 2.44
N ARG A 4 -16.30 -3.82 1.77
CA ARG A 4 -16.68 -4.92 0.88
C ARG A 4 -15.74 -4.97 -0.32
N ALA A 5 -15.49 -3.85 -0.98
CA ALA A 5 -14.52 -3.75 -2.07
C ALA A 5 -13.12 -4.20 -1.62
N TYR A 6 -12.67 -3.77 -0.44
CA TYR A 6 -11.37 -4.14 0.12
C TYR A 6 -11.23 -5.67 0.30
N ASN A 7 -12.24 -6.31 0.90
CA ASN A 7 -12.23 -7.76 1.11
C ASN A 7 -12.33 -8.52 -0.22
N TYR A 8 -13.18 -8.08 -1.15
CA TYR A 8 -13.25 -8.70 -2.47
C TYR A 8 -11.98 -8.52 -3.29
N PHE A 9 -11.29 -7.41 -3.16
CA PHE A 9 -9.97 -7.24 -3.80
C PHE A 9 -8.93 -8.20 -3.22
N TYR A 10 -8.97 -8.46 -1.92
CA TYR A 10 -8.14 -9.48 -1.30
C TYR A 10 -8.43 -10.87 -1.87
N LEU A 11 -9.71 -11.26 -1.91
CA LEU A 11 -10.15 -12.54 -2.50
C LEU A 11 -9.76 -12.65 -3.98
N LEU A 12 -9.95 -11.59 -4.75
CA LEU A 12 -9.60 -11.53 -6.17
C LEU A 12 -8.12 -11.83 -6.42
N LYS A 13 -7.23 -11.30 -5.59
CA LYS A 13 -5.77 -11.51 -5.74
C LYS A 13 -5.36 -12.97 -5.52
N PHE A 14 -6.02 -13.68 -4.63
CA PHE A 14 -5.66 -15.06 -4.28
C PHE A 14 -6.44 -16.12 -5.04
N PHE A 15 -7.70 -15.84 -5.39
CA PHE A 15 -8.62 -16.85 -5.92
C PHE A 15 -9.18 -16.50 -7.31
N GLY A 16 -8.95 -15.29 -7.82
CA GLY A 16 -9.58 -14.81 -9.04
C GLY A 16 -11.08 -14.61 -8.84
N GLY A 17 -11.91 -15.27 -9.64
CA GLY A 17 -13.35 -15.25 -9.46
C GLY A 17 -13.77 -15.98 -8.18
N VAL A 18 -14.75 -15.41 -7.46
CA VAL A 18 -15.35 -15.96 -6.23
C VAL A 18 -16.85 -15.69 -6.23
N PRO A 19 -17.66 -16.41 -5.42
CA PRO A 19 -19.08 -16.06 -5.28
C PRO A 19 -19.28 -14.61 -4.82
N VAL A 20 -20.14 -13.89 -5.51
CA VAL A 20 -20.52 -12.51 -5.15
C VAL A 20 -21.69 -12.55 -4.18
N VAL A 21 -21.44 -12.12 -2.95
CA VAL A 21 -22.41 -12.07 -1.87
C VAL A 21 -22.60 -10.61 -1.43
N THR A 22 -23.79 -10.07 -1.64
CA THR A 22 -24.11 -8.66 -1.32
C THR A 22 -25.15 -8.50 -0.22
N LYS A 23 -25.62 -9.62 0.34
CA LYS A 23 -26.59 -9.67 1.44
C LYS A 23 -26.14 -10.64 2.52
N VAL A 24 -26.75 -10.55 3.69
CA VAL A 24 -26.56 -11.55 4.75
C VAL A 24 -27.17 -12.87 4.29
N LEU A 25 -26.38 -13.95 4.38
CA LEU A 25 -26.83 -15.30 4.02
C LEU A 25 -27.24 -16.07 5.28
N ASP A 26 -28.20 -16.97 5.10
CA ASP A 26 -28.53 -18.03 6.06
C ASP A 26 -28.23 -19.42 5.45
N VAL A 27 -28.42 -20.48 6.23
CA VAL A 27 -28.11 -21.85 5.81
C VAL A 27 -28.93 -22.36 4.62
N THR A 28 -30.02 -21.69 4.29
CA THR A 28 -30.92 -22.03 3.17
C THR A 28 -30.68 -21.17 1.95
N SER A 29 -29.78 -20.18 2.05
CA SER A 29 -29.53 -19.24 0.96
C SER A 29 -28.96 -19.93 -0.28
N PRO A 30 -29.59 -19.81 -1.46
CA PRO A 30 -29.15 -20.52 -2.66
C PRO A 30 -27.77 -20.09 -3.14
N GLU A 31 -27.31 -18.91 -2.78
CA GLU A 31 -25.97 -18.41 -3.09
C GLU A 31 -24.85 -19.27 -2.50
N LEU A 32 -25.11 -20.00 -1.42
CA LEU A 32 -24.14 -20.94 -0.81
C LEU A 32 -23.82 -22.13 -1.73
N TYR A 33 -24.74 -22.45 -2.62
CA TYR A 33 -24.64 -23.60 -3.54
C TYR A 33 -24.46 -23.17 -4.99
N GLY A 34 -24.34 -21.85 -5.22
CA GLY A 34 -24.17 -21.27 -6.53
C GLY A 34 -22.77 -21.49 -7.12
N LYS A 35 -22.64 -21.28 -8.43
CA LYS A 35 -21.34 -21.23 -9.08
C LYS A 35 -20.61 -19.96 -8.65
N ARG A 36 -19.27 -20.00 -8.66
CA ARG A 36 -18.46 -18.77 -8.47
C ARG A 36 -18.69 -17.79 -9.63
N ASN A 37 -18.62 -16.53 -9.33
CA ASN A 37 -18.59 -15.48 -10.34
C ASN A 37 -17.22 -15.40 -11.01
N SER A 38 -17.18 -14.89 -12.22
CA SER A 38 -15.91 -14.66 -12.92
C SER A 38 -15.08 -13.55 -12.22
N ARG A 39 -13.78 -13.56 -12.46
CA ARG A 39 -12.88 -12.47 -12.07
C ARG A 39 -13.43 -11.09 -12.44
N TYR A 40 -13.99 -10.98 -13.65
CA TYR A 40 -14.48 -9.72 -14.20
C TYR A 40 -15.73 -9.21 -13.49
N GLU A 41 -16.64 -10.10 -13.11
CA GLU A 41 -17.81 -9.75 -12.28
C GLU A 41 -17.40 -9.29 -10.89
N VAL A 42 -16.39 -9.93 -10.29
CA VAL A 42 -15.81 -9.50 -9.00
C VAL A 42 -15.17 -8.13 -9.12
N VAL A 43 -14.41 -7.88 -10.18
CA VAL A 43 -13.83 -6.55 -10.45
C VAL A 43 -14.92 -5.48 -10.60
N ASN A 44 -15.98 -5.77 -11.34
CA ASN A 44 -17.08 -4.83 -11.51
C ASN A 44 -17.76 -4.50 -10.16
N LEU A 45 -17.97 -5.50 -9.30
CA LEU A 45 -18.46 -5.24 -7.94
C LEU A 45 -17.53 -4.34 -7.15
N ILE A 46 -16.22 -4.63 -7.17
CA ILE A 46 -15.21 -3.84 -6.45
C ILE A 46 -15.24 -2.38 -6.90
N LEU A 47 -15.22 -2.15 -8.21
CA LEU A 47 -15.22 -0.79 -8.78
C LEU A 47 -16.52 -0.05 -8.45
N SER A 48 -17.68 -0.68 -8.62
CA SER A 48 -18.96 -0.11 -8.24
C SER A 48 -19.03 0.26 -6.76
N ASP A 49 -18.57 -0.61 -5.88
CA ASP A 49 -18.54 -0.33 -4.43
C ASP A 49 -17.59 0.82 -4.08
N LEU A 50 -16.50 0.96 -4.80
CA LEU A 50 -15.57 2.07 -4.60
C LEU A 50 -16.15 3.39 -5.11
N ASP A 51 -16.92 3.38 -6.20
CA ASP A 51 -17.64 4.56 -6.68
C ASP A 51 -18.67 5.04 -5.65
N GLU A 52 -19.47 4.13 -5.10
CA GLU A 52 -20.39 4.43 -4.01
C GLU A 52 -19.67 4.96 -2.76
N ALA A 53 -18.53 4.37 -2.41
CA ALA A 53 -17.72 4.83 -1.30
C ALA A 53 -17.18 6.25 -1.54
N ILE A 54 -16.65 6.54 -2.75
CA ILE A 54 -16.15 7.86 -3.13
C ILE A 54 -17.25 8.91 -3.11
N ALA A 55 -18.47 8.54 -3.51
CA ALA A 55 -19.62 9.44 -3.49
C ALA A 55 -20.09 9.76 -2.05
N GLY A 56 -20.05 8.80 -1.14
CA GLY A 56 -20.65 8.91 0.19
C GLY A 56 -19.70 9.23 1.34
N LEU A 57 -18.38 9.08 1.18
CA LEU A 57 -17.42 9.29 2.25
C LEU A 57 -17.04 10.78 2.41
N PRO A 58 -16.74 11.22 3.64
CA PRO A 58 -16.25 12.57 3.91
C PRO A 58 -14.83 12.76 3.37
N LEU A 59 -14.46 14.00 3.08
CA LEU A 59 -13.07 14.39 2.82
C LEU A 59 -12.23 14.20 4.09
N GLU A 60 -10.95 13.88 3.94
CA GLU A 60 -10.01 13.69 5.06
C GLU A 60 -9.96 14.89 6.01
N GLN A 61 -9.96 16.09 5.47
CA GLN A 61 -9.95 17.33 6.25
C GLN A 61 -11.24 17.55 7.07
N ASN A 62 -12.32 16.86 6.74
CA ASN A 62 -13.61 16.92 7.46
C ASN A 62 -13.74 15.82 8.53
N ILE A 63 -12.77 14.91 8.62
CA ILE A 63 -12.74 13.89 9.67
C ILE A 63 -12.22 14.51 10.96
N THR A 64 -13.04 14.48 12.00
CA THR A 64 -12.68 15.05 13.31
C THR A 64 -11.55 14.27 13.96
N SER A 65 -10.85 14.87 14.93
CA SER A 65 -9.78 14.19 15.68
C SER A 65 -10.28 12.93 16.41
N ALA A 66 -11.52 12.93 16.88
CA ALA A 66 -12.16 11.77 17.53
C ALA A 66 -12.42 10.61 16.53
N ASP A 67 -12.54 10.93 15.26
CA ASP A 67 -12.84 9.98 14.19
C ASP A 67 -11.61 9.62 13.35
N LYS A 68 -10.43 10.07 13.73
CA LYS A 68 -9.18 9.73 13.00
C LYS A 68 -8.99 8.21 12.88
N GLY A 69 -8.66 7.79 11.67
CA GLY A 69 -8.57 6.38 11.29
C GLY A 69 -9.82 5.85 10.58
N LYS A 70 -10.91 6.63 10.51
CA LYS A 70 -12.02 6.32 9.58
C LYS A 70 -11.58 6.58 8.15
N ILE A 71 -12.20 5.82 7.24
CA ILE A 71 -11.88 5.92 5.81
C ILE A 71 -12.43 7.24 5.25
N SER A 72 -11.59 7.97 4.53
CA SER A 72 -11.94 9.20 3.82
C SER A 72 -12.26 8.93 2.34
N LYS A 73 -12.84 9.93 1.68
CA LYS A 73 -13.05 9.92 0.23
C LYS A 73 -11.73 9.71 -0.53
N GLN A 74 -10.68 10.42 -0.14
CA GLN A 74 -9.36 10.31 -0.75
C GLN A 74 -8.76 8.91 -0.54
N ALA A 75 -9.00 8.29 0.62
CA ALA A 75 -8.59 6.90 0.86
C ALA A 75 -9.29 5.92 -0.10
N ALA A 76 -10.57 6.11 -0.36
CA ALA A 76 -11.31 5.32 -1.35
C ALA A 76 -10.80 5.56 -2.78
N GLN A 77 -10.46 6.79 -3.14
CA GLN A 77 -9.86 7.14 -4.44
C GLN A 77 -8.48 6.49 -4.62
N ALA A 78 -7.61 6.60 -3.64
CA ALA A 78 -6.29 5.96 -3.66
C ALA A 78 -6.39 4.43 -3.76
N PHE A 79 -7.35 3.84 -3.06
CA PHE A 79 -7.57 2.40 -3.13
C PHE A 79 -8.15 1.98 -4.49
N LYS A 80 -9.07 2.77 -5.08
CA LYS A 80 -9.57 2.52 -6.45
C LYS A 80 -8.45 2.59 -7.48
N ALA A 81 -7.58 3.59 -7.39
CA ALA A 81 -6.40 3.70 -8.25
C ALA A 81 -5.53 2.44 -8.19
N ARG A 82 -5.29 1.90 -7.00
CA ARG A 82 -4.54 0.64 -6.79
C ARG A 82 -5.24 -0.56 -7.43
N VAL A 83 -6.55 -0.68 -7.28
CA VAL A 83 -7.34 -1.77 -7.88
C VAL A 83 -7.26 -1.72 -9.41
N LEU A 84 -7.46 -0.53 -9.99
CA LEU A 84 -7.40 -0.31 -11.43
C LEU A 84 -6.01 -0.63 -12.00
N LEU A 85 -4.94 -0.16 -11.37
CA LEU A 85 -3.56 -0.47 -11.77
C LEU A 85 -3.28 -1.98 -11.73
N TYR A 86 -3.73 -2.64 -10.66
CA TYR A 86 -3.54 -4.09 -10.51
C TYR A 86 -4.29 -4.86 -11.60
N GLU A 87 -5.54 -4.52 -11.84
CA GLU A 87 -6.36 -5.22 -12.83
C GLU A 87 -5.90 -4.93 -14.26
N ALA A 88 -5.51 -3.70 -14.56
CA ALA A 88 -4.94 -3.34 -15.86
C ALA A 88 -3.67 -4.12 -16.16
N THR A 89 -2.75 -4.20 -15.20
CA THR A 89 -1.52 -5.01 -15.34
C THR A 89 -1.82 -6.49 -15.44
N TRP A 90 -2.75 -7.00 -14.66
CA TRP A 90 -3.19 -8.38 -14.79
C TRP A 90 -3.67 -8.69 -16.22
N ARG A 91 -4.60 -7.89 -16.75
CA ARG A 91 -5.14 -8.08 -18.12
C ARG A 91 -4.09 -7.93 -19.18
N LYS A 92 -3.20 -6.96 -19.05
CA LYS A 92 -2.09 -6.73 -20.00
C LYS A 92 -1.20 -7.96 -20.18
N TYR A 93 -0.89 -8.67 -19.10
CA TYR A 93 0.06 -9.78 -19.12
C TYR A 93 -0.60 -11.17 -19.20
N ASN A 94 -1.85 -11.31 -18.77
CA ASN A 94 -2.56 -12.59 -18.76
C ASN A 94 -3.69 -12.67 -19.80
N GLY A 95 -4.03 -11.55 -20.44
CA GLY A 95 -5.18 -11.45 -21.34
C GLY A 95 -6.51 -11.40 -20.61
N THR A 96 -7.58 -11.44 -21.39
CA THR A 96 -8.98 -11.34 -20.92
C THR A 96 -9.84 -12.51 -21.42
N SER A 97 -9.25 -13.67 -21.58
CA SER A 97 -9.97 -14.89 -21.91
C SER A 97 -10.91 -15.32 -20.77
N THR A 98 -11.61 -16.42 -20.98
CA THR A 98 -12.45 -17.03 -19.96
C THR A 98 -11.65 -17.32 -18.69
N ASP A 99 -12.20 -16.93 -17.53
CA ASP A 99 -11.62 -17.18 -16.20
C ASP A 99 -11.72 -18.67 -15.81
N PHE A 100 -12.82 -19.29 -16.16
CA PHE A 100 -13.10 -20.73 -16.00
C PHE A 100 -14.13 -21.17 -17.03
N GLU A 101 -14.31 -22.48 -17.17
CA GLU A 101 -15.27 -23.05 -18.14
C GLU A 101 -16.68 -22.49 -17.93
N GLY A 102 -17.24 -21.95 -19.01
CA GLY A 102 -18.56 -21.33 -19.03
C GLY A 102 -18.62 -19.86 -18.55
N SER A 103 -17.48 -19.24 -18.19
CA SER A 103 -17.42 -17.80 -17.97
C SER A 103 -17.01 -17.07 -19.25
N ALA A 104 -17.52 -15.85 -19.43
CA ALA A 104 -17.11 -14.96 -20.51
C ALA A 104 -16.14 -13.89 -20.01
N GLY A 105 -15.14 -13.56 -20.81
CA GLY A 105 -14.33 -12.38 -20.59
C GLY A 105 -15.10 -11.09 -20.88
N PRO A 106 -14.56 -9.92 -20.54
CA PRO A 106 -15.15 -8.63 -20.88
C PRO A 106 -15.14 -8.40 -22.40
N ALA A 107 -16.04 -7.56 -22.91
CA ALA A 107 -16.13 -7.23 -24.34
C ALA A 107 -14.86 -6.52 -24.87
N SER A 108 -14.12 -5.86 -24.00
CA SER A 108 -12.80 -5.26 -24.29
C SER A 108 -11.88 -5.46 -23.11
N ASP A 109 -10.56 -5.37 -23.33
CA ASP A 109 -9.57 -5.53 -22.24
C ASP A 109 -9.61 -4.42 -21.20
N GLN A 110 -10.04 -3.22 -21.58
CA GLN A 110 -10.14 -2.01 -20.74
C GLN A 110 -8.78 -1.57 -20.13
N VAL A 111 -7.66 -2.10 -20.59
CA VAL A 111 -6.34 -1.86 -19.99
C VAL A 111 -6.00 -0.38 -19.95
N ASN A 112 -6.11 0.31 -21.09
CA ASN A 112 -5.78 1.73 -21.16
C ASN A 112 -6.73 2.58 -20.33
N ALA A 113 -8.04 2.32 -20.39
CA ALA A 113 -9.02 3.05 -19.59
C ALA A 113 -8.76 2.93 -18.09
N PHE A 114 -8.42 1.74 -17.60
CA PHE A 114 -8.08 1.52 -16.19
C PHE A 114 -6.76 2.21 -15.79
N LEU A 115 -5.76 2.21 -16.66
CA LEU A 115 -4.51 2.93 -16.39
C LEU A 115 -4.73 4.43 -16.34
N GLU A 116 -5.49 5.00 -17.28
CA GLU A 116 -5.81 6.43 -17.32
C GLU A 116 -6.60 6.85 -16.07
N GLU A 117 -7.64 6.11 -15.69
CA GLU A 117 -8.40 6.40 -14.48
C GLU A 117 -7.54 6.26 -13.21
N SER A 118 -6.65 5.26 -13.16
CA SER A 118 -5.71 5.10 -12.06
C SER A 118 -4.78 6.31 -11.90
N VAL A 119 -4.29 6.86 -13.01
CA VAL A 119 -3.47 8.09 -13.02
C VAL A 119 -4.27 9.27 -12.51
N GLN A 120 -5.47 9.51 -13.04
CA GLN A 120 -6.34 10.63 -12.66
C GLN A 120 -6.68 10.61 -11.16
N LEU A 121 -7.03 9.44 -10.62
CA LEU A 121 -7.31 9.28 -9.19
C LEU A 121 -6.07 9.52 -8.33
N SER A 122 -4.91 9.04 -8.78
CA SER A 122 -3.65 9.26 -8.08
C SER A 122 -3.27 10.73 -8.06
N GLU A 123 -3.37 11.43 -9.19
CA GLU A 123 -3.12 12.88 -9.29
C GLU A 123 -4.08 13.68 -8.40
N THR A 124 -5.36 13.29 -8.35
CA THR A 124 -6.37 13.92 -7.49
C THR A 124 -5.95 13.82 -6.01
N VAL A 125 -5.52 12.64 -5.55
CA VAL A 125 -5.10 12.45 -4.15
C VAL A 125 -3.77 13.14 -3.87
N MET A 126 -2.81 13.09 -4.79
CA MET A 126 -1.50 13.75 -4.64
C MET A 126 -1.61 15.28 -4.63
N GLY A 127 -2.59 15.84 -5.34
CA GLY A 127 -2.86 17.27 -5.37
C GLY A 127 -3.68 17.78 -4.18
N ASP A 128 -4.21 16.88 -3.32
CA ASP A 128 -5.01 17.28 -2.16
C ASP A 128 -4.14 17.77 -1.01
N ALA A 129 -4.45 18.95 -0.46
CA ALA A 129 -3.70 19.57 0.63
C ALA A 129 -3.77 18.79 1.97
N ALA A 130 -4.66 17.79 2.09
CA ALA A 130 -4.70 16.91 3.25
C ALA A 130 -3.46 16.02 3.35
N TYR A 131 -2.77 15.78 2.23
CA TYR A 131 -1.62 14.88 2.16
C TYR A 131 -0.35 15.59 1.71
N SER A 132 0.76 15.15 2.26
CA SER A 132 2.09 15.59 1.84
C SER A 132 3.13 14.59 2.32
N LEU A 133 4.25 14.49 1.60
CA LEU A 133 5.38 13.71 2.08
C LEU A 133 5.91 14.29 3.39
N TRP A 134 6.15 13.42 4.36
CA TRP A 134 6.78 13.80 5.62
C TRP A 134 8.29 13.91 5.42
N ASN A 135 8.74 15.10 5.01
CA ASN A 135 10.13 15.36 4.66
C ASN A 135 10.67 16.60 5.37
N TYR A 136 11.55 16.39 6.33
CA TYR A 136 12.28 17.38 7.11
C TYR A 136 13.79 17.33 6.85
N ASN A 137 14.23 16.83 5.70
CA ASN A 137 15.64 16.71 5.35
C ASN A 137 16.35 18.07 5.19
N ASN A 138 15.60 19.16 5.07
CA ASN A 138 16.10 20.53 5.13
C ASN A 138 16.59 20.93 6.54
N VAL A 139 16.19 20.20 7.60
CA VAL A 139 16.71 20.39 8.96
C VAL A 139 18.03 19.62 9.08
N ALA A 140 19.14 20.34 9.25
CA ALA A 140 20.48 19.75 9.24
C ALA A 140 20.65 18.59 10.24
N ALA A 141 20.02 18.69 11.41
CA ALA A 141 20.05 17.65 12.44
C ALA A 141 19.37 16.33 12.00
N MET A 142 18.50 16.36 10.99
CA MET A 142 17.86 15.16 10.43
C MET A 142 18.80 14.29 9.59
N LYS A 143 19.90 14.84 9.07
CA LYS A 143 20.93 14.10 8.29
C LYS A 143 20.34 13.24 7.16
N ASN A 144 19.32 13.73 6.47
CA ASN A 144 18.55 13.00 5.44
C ASN A 144 17.84 11.73 5.94
N LEU A 145 17.52 11.65 7.23
CA LEU A 145 16.90 10.48 7.84
C LEU A 145 15.38 10.64 8.07
N SER A 146 14.69 11.56 7.39
CA SER A 146 13.24 11.73 7.52
C SER A 146 12.49 10.41 7.42
N ASN A 147 12.80 9.59 6.43
CA ASN A 147 12.17 8.28 6.26
C ASN A 147 12.35 7.33 7.45
N ARG A 148 13.47 7.39 8.14
CA ARG A 148 13.69 6.60 9.36
C ARG A 148 12.77 7.07 10.48
N TYR A 149 12.69 8.37 10.69
CA TYR A 149 11.88 8.95 11.75
C TYR A 149 10.39 8.88 11.47
N LEU A 150 9.95 8.85 10.21
CA LEU A 150 8.55 8.73 9.82
C LEU A 150 7.83 7.57 10.53
N PHE A 151 8.50 6.45 10.72
CA PHE A 151 7.91 5.27 11.38
C PHE A 151 8.08 5.26 12.90
N ASN A 152 8.79 6.24 13.45
CA ASN A 152 9.07 6.36 14.88
C ASN A 152 8.50 7.66 15.48
N ILE A 153 7.59 8.34 14.77
CA ILE A 153 7.00 9.58 15.25
C ILE A 153 6.02 9.27 16.39
N GLU A 154 6.37 9.63 17.60
CA GLU A 154 5.48 9.57 18.76
C GLU A 154 5.14 10.97 19.26
N GLU A 155 6.14 11.75 19.58
CA GLU A 155 6.07 13.12 20.06
C GLU A 155 7.15 13.98 19.40
N GLU A 156 7.15 15.28 19.70
CA GLU A 156 8.13 16.21 19.14
C GLU A 156 9.59 15.84 19.47
N ALA A 157 9.82 15.28 20.65
CA ALA A 157 11.16 14.84 21.08
C ALA A 157 11.64 13.55 20.40
N SER A 158 10.78 12.85 19.66
CA SER A 158 11.13 11.56 19.00
C SER A 158 12.02 11.73 17.77
N ASN A 159 12.20 12.96 17.27
CA ASN A 159 13.02 13.26 16.11
C ASN A 159 13.67 14.65 16.19
N PRO A 160 14.81 14.88 15.49
CA PRO A 160 15.53 16.16 15.55
C PRO A 160 14.81 17.35 14.91
N ALA A 161 13.73 17.12 14.17
CA ALA A 161 12.92 18.20 13.58
C ALA A 161 11.88 18.76 14.56
N GLY A 162 11.67 18.12 15.72
CA GLY A 162 10.63 18.51 16.65
C GLY A 162 9.20 18.30 16.11
N ALA A 163 9.03 17.33 15.23
CA ALA A 163 7.77 17.10 14.52
C ALA A 163 6.99 15.95 15.18
N GLY A 164 5.85 16.23 15.79
CA GLY A 164 4.97 15.25 16.42
C GLY A 164 4.05 14.52 15.41
N ARG A 165 3.26 13.55 15.90
CA ARG A 165 2.34 12.73 15.07
C ARG A 165 1.39 13.54 14.19
N ALA A 166 0.92 14.67 14.65
CA ALA A 166 -0.01 15.52 13.91
C ALA A 166 0.59 16.07 12.58
N THR A 167 1.92 16.09 12.48
CA THR A 167 2.62 16.52 11.26
C THR A 167 2.63 15.46 10.17
N ASN A 168 2.33 14.19 10.50
CA ASN A 168 2.30 13.11 9.52
C ASN A 168 1.04 13.17 8.66
N LYS A 169 1.23 13.62 7.44
CA LYS A 169 0.21 13.67 6.39
C LYS A 169 0.51 12.71 5.23
N GLU A 170 1.44 11.79 5.41
CA GLU A 170 1.84 10.88 4.34
C GLU A 170 0.96 9.63 4.27
N PHE A 171 0.45 9.16 5.42
CA PHE A 171 -0.37 7.96 5.47
C PHE A 171 -1.83 8.25 5.12
N ILE A 172 -2.29 7.65 4.01
CA ILE A 172 -3.66 7.80 3.49
C ILE A 172 -4.64 6.88 4.23
N ILE A 173 -4.21 5.65 4.54
CA ILE A 173 -5.00 4.67 5.28
C ILE A 173 -4.15 4.19 6.45
N ALA A 174 -4.62 4.40 7.67
CA ALA A 174 -3.90 4.01 8.88
C ALA A 174 -4.80 3.22 9.83
N SER A 175 -4.25 2.15 10.41
CA SER A 175 -4.87 1.47 11.54
C SER A 175 -4.41 2.10 12.84
N VAL A 176 -5.35 2.68 13.60
CA VAL A 176 -5.04 3.28 14.89
C VAL A 176 -5.09 2.21 15.97
N TYR A 177 -4.01 2.14 16.75
CA TYR A 177 -3.91 1.26 17.91
C TYR A 177 -3.78 2.09 19.17
N SER A 178 -4.48 1.70 20.23
CA SER A 178 -4.33 2.27 21.56
C SER A 178 -4.50 1.20 22.63
N GLN A 179 -3.95 1.45 23.80
CA GLN A 179 -4.08 0.52 24.94
C GLN A 179 -5.54 0.32 25.36
N GLU A 180 -6.37 1.33 25.17
CA GLU A 180 -7.76 1.35 25.63
C GLU A 180 -8.71 0.69 24.63
N THR A 181 -8.55 0.97 23.33
CA THR A 181 -9.51 0.56 22.29
C THR A 181 -9.05 -0.61 21.44
N ARG A 182 -7.76 -0.69 21.15
CA ARG A 182 -7.20 -1.76 20.31
C ARG A 182 -5.74 -2.01 20.66
N LYS A 183 -5.51 -2.99 21.49
CA LYS A 183 -4.15 -3.40 21.88
C LYS A 183 -3.46 -4.13 20.73
N GLY A 184 -2.18 -3.82 20.51
CA GLY A 184 -1.30 -4.66 19.69
C GLY A 184 -1.07 -6.01 20.42
N GLN A 185 -1.21 -7.11 19.69
CA GLN A 185 -1.04 -8.46 20.29
C GLN A 185 0.32 -9.10 19.95
N VAL A 186 1.14 -8.42 19.15
CA VAL A 186 2.41 -8.97 18.66
C VAL A 186 3.56 -8.23 19.30
N ASP A 187 4.50 -8.96 19.88
CA ASP A 187 5.81 -8.41 20.24
C ASP A 187 6.60 -8.17 18.96
N LEU A 188 6.59 -6.93 18.49
CA LEU A 188 7.30 -6.53 17.27
C LEU A 188 8.81 -6.77 17.37
N ASN A 189 9.38 -6.69 18.56
CA ASN A 189 10.81 -6.98 18.74
C ASN A 189 11.12 -8.43 18.41
N GLN A 190 10.32 -9.37 18.91
CA GLN A 190 10.51 -10.77 18.62
C GLN A 190 10.36 -11.07 17.13
N VAL A 191 9.31 -10.54 16.47
CA VAL A 191 9.06 -10.77 15.04
C VAL A 191 10.18 -10.19 14.18
N ILE A 192 10.63 -8.95 14.47
CA ILE A 192 11.69 -8.30 13.69
C ILE A 192 13.02 -9.03 13.84
N TYR A 193 13.40 -9.43 15.04
CA TYR A 193 14.69 -10.09 15.27
C TYR A 193 14.77 -11.54 14.79
N THR A 194 13.65 -12.25 14.77
CA THR A 194 13.65 -13.69 14.45
C THR A 194 13.19 -14.02 13.05
N ASP A 195 12.18 -13.34 12.52
CA ASP A 195 11.41 -13.82 11.38
C ASP A 195 11.47 -12.91 10.13
N MET A 196 11.75 -11.61 10.30
CA MET A 196 11.76 -10.67 9.17
C MET A 196 13.17 -10.45 8.64
N ARG A 197 13.42 -10.91 7.42
CA ARG A 197 14.67 -10.67 6.72
C ARG A 197 14.39 -10.15 5.32
N PRO A 198 15.09 -9.09 4.87
CA PRO A 198 14.96 -8.61 3.51
C PRO A 198 15.53 -9.63 2.52
N SER A 199 14.84 -9.84 1.41
CA SER A 199 15.39 -10.64 0.31
C SER A 199 16.53 -9.88 -0.38
N ARG A 200 17.48 -10.61 -0.98
CA ARG A 200 18.53 -10.01 -1.82
C ARG A 200 17.93 -9.09 -2.88
N LYS A 201 16.87 -9.54 -3.56
CA LYS A 201 16.17 -8.76 -4.57
C LYS A 201 15.68 -7.41 -4.03
N LEU A 202 15.14 -7.37 -2.82
CA LEU A 202 14.69 -6.11 -2.21
C LEU A 202 15.88 -5.17 -1.96
N ILE A 203 17.01 -5.67 -1.45
CA ILE A 203 18.21 -4.86 -1.22
C ILE A 203 18.74 -4.30 -2.54
N ASP A 204 18.78 -5.09 -3.60
CA ASP A 204 19.29 -4.67 -4.90
C ASP A 204 18.37 -3.68 -5.63
N MET A 205 17.08 -3.60 -5.26
CA MET A 205 16.14 -2.61 -5.82
C MET A 205 16.38 -1.17 -5.34
N PHE A 206 17.07 -0.97 -4.22
CA PHE A 206 17.47 0.39 -3.83
C PHE A 206 18.53 0.91 -4.82
N LEU A 207 18.35 2.13 -5.28
CA LEU A 207 19.26 2.74 -6.25
C LEU A 207 20.57 3.20 -5.60
N CYS A 208 21.59 3.44 -6.39
CA CYS A 208 22.80 4.13 -5.95
C CYS A 208 22.55 5.65 -5.89
N THR A 209 23.47 6.40 -5.30
CA THR A 209 23.35 7.87 -5.13
C THR A 209 23.32 8.66 -6.43
N ASP A 210 23.64 8.03 -7.55
CA ASP A 210 23.52 8.58 -8.90
C ASP A 210 22.16 8.26 -9.55
N GLY A 211 21.25 7.60 -8.83
CA GLY A 211 19.94 7.21 -9.31
C GLY A 211 19.93 5.95 -10.19
N LEU A 212 21.05 5.24 -10.33
CA LEU A 212 21.16 4.03 -11.14
C LEU A 212 21.01 2.75 -10.29
N PRO A 213 20.49 1.66 -10.90
CA PRO A 213 20.51 0.33 -10.28
C PRO A 213 21.95 -0.14 -10.01
N VAL A 214 22.13 -1.06 -9.04
CA VAL A 214 23.44 -1.63 -8.68
C VAL A 214 24.19 -2.25 -9.85
N SER A 215 23.47 -2.78 -10.83
CA SER A 215 24.06 -3.40 -12.03
C SER A 215 24.58 -2.39 -13.04
N MET A 216 24.27 -1.10 -12.90
CA MET A 216 24.59 -0.05 -13.86
C MET A 216 25.38 1.11 -13.27
N SER A 217 25.55 1.16 -11.95
CA SER A 217 26.20 2.26 -11.25
C SER A 217 27.67 1.97 -10.98
N ASP A 218 28.55 2.86 -11.42
CA ASP A 218 29.99 2.82 -11.09
C ASP A 218 30.27 3.18 -9.60
N LYS A 219 29.27 3.71 -8.89
CA LYS A 219 29.40 4.02 -7.45
C LYS A 219 29.16 2.81 -6.56
N PHE A 220 28.59 1.72 -7.08
CA PHE A 220 28.34 0.52 -6.30
C PHE A 220 29.64 -0.16 -5.90
N GLN A 221 29.84 -0.39 -4.61
CA GLN A 221 31.09 -0.92 -4.06
C GLN A 221 31.16 -2.47 -4.08
N GLY A 222 30.14 -3.11 -4.60
CA GLY A 222 30.08 -4.59 -4.70
C GLY A 222 29.72 -5.27 -3.38
N TYR A 223 30.05 -6.56 -3.30
CA TYR A 223 29.69 -7.45 -2.19
C TYR A 223 30.91 -8.08 -1.51
N LYS A 224 32.12 -7.52 -1.73
CA LYS A 224 33.36 -8.18 -1.30
C LYS A 224 33.54 -8.15 0.22
N ASN A 225 33.21 -7.02 0.86
CA ASN A 225 33.27 -6.88 2.30
C ASN A 225 31.88 -6.60 2.87
N PRO A 226 31.63 -7.00 4.14
CA PRO A 226 30.42 -6.60 4.84
C PRO A 226 30.30 -5.06 4.87
N GLY A 227 29.18 -4.56 4.41
CA GLY A 227 28.92 -3.12 4.37
C GLY A 227 29.22 -2.43 3.04
N ASP A 228 30.05 -2.99 2.15
CA ASP A 228 30.31 -2.39 0.83
C ASP A 228 29.02 -2.16 0.06
N GLU A 229 28.08 -3.11 0.08
CA GLU A 229 26.81 -3.04 -0.61
C GLU A 229 25.87 -1.92 -0.10
N PHE A 230 26.14 -1.36 1.07
CA PHE A 230 25.35 -0.26 1.66
C PHE A 230 25.94 1.12 1.37
N GLN A 231 27.16 1.18 0.83
CA GLN A 231 27.82 2.44 0.51
C GLN A 231 27.30 3.02 -0.82
N ASN A 232 27.22 4.34 -0.87
CA ASN A 232 26.76 5.08 -2.04
C ASN A 232 25.37 4.65 -2.54
N ARG A 233 24.51 4.23 -1.62
CA ARG A 233 23.15 3.78 -1.90
C ARG A 233 22.12 4.81 -1.39
N ASP A 234 20.91 4.67 -1.84
CA ASP A 234 19.77 5.40 -1.30
C ASP A 234 19.76 5.27 0.24
N PHE A 235 19.66 6.40 0.93
CA PHE A 235 19.70 6.43 2.41
C PHE A 235 18.56 5.63 3.07
N ARG A 236 17.48 5.35 2.34
CA ARG A 236 16.40 4.49 2.81
C ARG A 236 16.89 3.06 3.05
N LEU A 237 17.86 2.57 2.29
CA LEU A 237 18.42 1.24 2.50
C LEU A 237 18.99 1.11 3.94
N THR A 238 19.80 2.05 4.37
CA THR A 238 20.37 2.05 5.73
C THR A 238 19.37 2.40 6.82
N SER A 239 18.23 3.01 6.45
CA SER A 239 17.15 3.31 7.39
C SER A 239 16.27 2.10 7.68
N TYR A 240 16.09 1.22 6.69
CA TYR A 240 15.18 0.07 6.79
C TYR A 240 15.91 -1.26 7.04
N VAL A 241 17.17 -1.36 6.64
CA VAL A 241 17.96 -2.57 6.80
C VAL A 241 19.10 -2.29 7.79
N GLY A 242 18.96 -2.81 9.00
CA GLY A 242 20.01 -2.71 10.02
C GLY A 242 21.18 -3.67 9.72
N LEU A 243 22.40 -3.12 9.64
CA LEU A 243 23.62 -3.93 9.72
C LEU A 243 23.85 -4.29 11.19
N SER A 244 23.68 -5.57 11.53
CA SER A 244 24.09 -6.05 12.84
C SER A 244 25.61 -6.16 12.90
N LEU A 245 26.23 -5.26 13.65
CA LEU A 245 27.68 -5.30 13.90
C LEU A 245 28.12 -6.43 14.87
N ILE A 246 27.17 -7.23 15.38
CA ILE A 246 27.46 -8.31 16.34
C ILE A 246 28.08 -9.53 15.65
N HIS A 247 28.04 -9.60 14.33
CA HIS A 247 28.55 -10.72 13.54
C HIS A 247 29.66 -10.32 12.58
N ILE A 248 30.32 -9.18 12.81
CA ILE A 248 31.53 -8.75 12.09
C ILE A 248 32.76 -8.93 12.99
#